data_c5b8a1fedbddd4ca7ec93299270a4541
#
_entry.id   c5b8a1fedbddd4ca7ec93299270a4541
#
_cell.length_a   1.000
_cell.length_b   1.000
_cell.length_c   1.000
_cell.angle_alpha   90.00
_cell.angle_beta   90.00
_cell.angle_gamma   90.00
#
_symmetry.space_group_name_H-M   'P 1'
#
loop_
_entity.id
_entity.type
_entity.pdbx_description
1 polymer ?
#
loop_
_entity_poly.entity_id
_entity_poly.type
_entity_poly.pdbx_seq_one_letter_code
_entity_poly.pdbx_strand_id
1 'polypeptide(L)'
;NFSDEAERKLLEDLSRYIVESNPDTIEGHNIFRFDLEYIRKRSKMLKVPMSWGRFGGDCAFRQSRIKIAERYFDYTRCDIPGRTVVDTLLLLQLYDISARELSSYSLKNAALHFGFSKPDERTYIQGNKIQDFFKSDRETFRKYLLDDIRETRELADRLLPTYFAQVQNFPLTLQECMLRGTGVKVESIFLEKYYHAKAKLPYLSQAQNFVSGGLSESFKSGVFKNVLHYDVASLYPSLMLAIGKCPKNDFLKVFVEELKSLRAYRLEYKRLARETKDPNLKAEYNARQSSFKILINSFYGYLGLATARFGDSKLADEITTKGREILTNLISDFSKLGC
;
A
#
# COMPACT_ATOMS: atom_id res chain seq x y z
N ASN A 1 -18.69 -32.65 -12.13
CA ASN A 1 -18.79 -32.40 -10.69
C ASN A 1 -17.73 -33.26 -10.01
N PHE A 2 -16.83 -32.65 -9.27
CA PHE A 2 -15.98 -33.39 -8.34
C PHE A 2 -16.86 -33.96 -7.25
N SER A 3 -16.63 -35.24 -6.86
CA SER A 3 -17.22 -35.75 -5.64
C SER A 3 -16.63 -35.00 -4.42
N ASP A 4 -17.38 -34.93 -3.33
CA ASP A 4 -16.90 -34.33 -2.07
C ASP A 4 -15.61 -35.00 -1.59
N GLU A 5 -15.40 -36.26 -1.86
CA GLU A 5 -14.18 -37.01 -1.54
C GLU A 5 -12.98 -36.54 -2.38
N ALA A 6 -13.16 -36.34 -3.70
CA ALA A 6 -12.12 -35.85 -4.58
C ALA A 6 -11.72 -34.40 -4.23
N GLU A 7 -12.70 -33.57 -3.87
CA GLU A 7 -12.43 -32.20 -3.44
C GLU A 7 -11.76 -32.15 -2.07
N ARG A 8 -12.20 -33.02 -1.13
CA ARG A 8 -11.48 -33.17 0.17
C ARG A 8 -10.02 -33.48 -0.04
N LYS A 9 -9.72 -34.50 -0.87
CA LYS A 9 -8.34 -34.88 -1.19
C LYS A 9 -7.56 -33.72 -1.81
N LEU A 10 -8.17 -32.96 -2.71
CA LEU A 10 -7.53 -31.77 -3.33
C LEU A 10 -7.14 -30.72 -2.27
N LEU A 11 -8.02 -30.43 -1.31
CA LEU A 11 -7.76 -29.48 -0.23
C LEU A 11 -6.67 -29.97 0.75
N GLU A 12 -6.66 -31.27 1.03
CA GLU A 12 -5.61 -31.92 1.83
C GLU A 12 -4.25 -31.86 1.10
N ASP A 13 -4.23 -32.16 -0.19
CA ASP A 13 -3.03 -32.10 -1.02
C ASP A 13 -2.52 -30.66 -1.16
N LEU A 14 -3.40 -29.66 -1.30
CA LEU A 14 -3.04 -28.25 -1.27
C LEU A 14 -2.39 -27.86 0.07
N SER A 15 -3.01 -28.27 1.17
CA SER A 15 -2.48 -27.96 2.51
C SER A 15 -1.09 -28.59 2.71
N ARG A 16 -0.93 -29.85 2.29
CA ARG A 16 0.36 -30.54 2.31
C ARG A 16 1.40 -29.83 1.44
N TYR A 17 1.06 -29.46 0.21
CA TYR A 17 1.94 -28.75 -0.69
C TYR A 17 2.43 -27.43 -0.11
N ILE A 18 1.54 -26.63 0.52
CA ILE A 18 1.93 -25.37 1.17
C ILE A 18 2.91 -25.60 2.33
N VAL A 19 2.69 -26.64 3.13
CA VAL A 19 3.57 -26.96 4.24
C VAL A 19 4.92 -27.48 3.76
N GLU A 20 4.95 -28.37 2.79
CA GLU A 20 6.18 -28.98 2.25
C GLU A 20 7.02 -27.98 1.44
N SER A 21 6.40 -27.18 0.57
CA SER A 21 7.08 -26.15 -0.22
C SER A 21 7.53 -24.96 0.63
N ASN A 22 6.97 -24.80 1.83
CA ASN A 22 7.34 -23.81 2.84
C ASN A 22 7.52 -22.37 2.31
N PRO A 23 6.59 -21.79 1.55
CA PRO A 23 6.72 -20.46 0.97
C PRO A 23 6.71 -19.37 2.06
N ASP A 24 7.44 -18.26 1.83
CA ASP A 24 7.37 -17.06 2.65
C ASP A 24 6.13 -16.23 2.32
N THR A 25 5.71 -16.24 1.04
CA THR A 25 4.55 -15.51 0.53
C THR A 25 3.60 -16.43 -0.21
N ILE A 26 2.31 -16.15 -0.08
CA ILE A 26 1.23 -16.74 -0.88
C ILE A 26 0.57 -15.58 -1.63
N GLU A 27 0.66 -15.59 -2.94
CA GLU A 27 0.28 -14.49 -3.80
C GLU A 27 -0.95 -14.83 -4.63
N GLY A 28 -1.82 -13.83 -4.84
CA GLY A 28 -2.95 -13.96 -5.74
C GLY A 28 -3.55 -12.61 -6.10
N HIS A 29 -4.29 -12.56 -7.19
CA HIS A 29 -5.00 -11.37 -7.62
C HIS A 29 -6.45 -11.42 -7.14
N ASN A 30 -6.82 -10.57 -6.17
CA ASN A 30 -8.09 -10.63 -5.44
C ASN A 30 -8.23 -11.84 -4.49
N ILE A 31 -7.11 -12.33 -4.00
CA ILE A 31 -7.01 -13.57 -3.22
C ILE A 31 -7.83 -13.53 -1.91
N PHE A 32 -7.89 -12.37 -1.23
CA PHE A 32 -8.65 -12.22 0.01
C PHE A 32 -10.17 -12.30 -0.17
N ARG A 33 -10.69 -11.85 -1.31
CA ARG A 33 -12.13 -11.79 -1.55
C ARG A 33 -12.65 -13.00 -2.31
N PHE A 34 -11.78 -13.70 -3.02
CA PHE A 34 -12.17 -14.84 -3.86
C PHE A 34 -11.50 -16.14 -3.43
N ASP A 35 -10.22 -16.36 -3.72
CA ASP A 35 -9.59 -17.67 -3.59
C ASP A 35 -9.60 -18.20 -2.15
N LEU A 36 -9.08 -17.42 -1.20
CA LEU A 36 -8.99 -17.83 0.21
C LEU A 36 -10.37 -17.95 0.86
N GLU A 37 -11.32 -17.10 0.49
CA GLU A 37 -12.68 -17.18 1.00
C GLU A 37 -13.41 -18.40 0.45
N TYR A 38 -13.19 -18.74 -0.83
CA TYR A 38 -13.73 -19.97 -1.43
C TYR A 38 -13.14 -21.20 -0.76
N ILE A 39 -11.81 -21.29 -0.66
CA ILE A 39 -11.12 -22.41 -0.02
C ILE A 39 -11.59 -22.58 1.43
N ARG A 40 -11.69 -21.47 2.19
CA ARG A 40 -12.18 -21.47 3.58
C ARG A 40 -13.56 -22.08 3.70
N LYS A 41 -14.50 -21.68 2.84
CA LYS A 41 -15.87 -22.20 2.83
C LYS A 41 -15.90 -23.70 2.52
N ARG A 42 -15.15 -24.11 1.49
CA ARG A 42 -15.09 -25.53 1.10
C ARG A 42 -14.40 -26.38 2.16
N SER A 43 -13.28 -25.89 2.71
CA SER A 43 -12.58 -26.56 3.81
C SER A 43 -13.48 -26.77 5.03
N LYS A 44 -14.28 -25.74 5.40
CA LYS A 44 -15.24 -25.86 6.49
C LYS A 44 -16.34 -26.91 6.21
N MET A 45 -16.88 -26.92 5.00
CA MET A 45 -17.94 -27.88 4.60
C MET A 45 -17.39 -29.30 4.60
N LEU A 46 -16.20 -29.51 4.09
CA LEU A 46 -15.56 -30.81 3.96
C LEU A 46 -14.74 -31.22 5.20
N LYS A 47 -14.72 -30.40 6.23
CA LYS A 47 -13.98 -30.61 7.49
C LYS A 47 -12.47 -30.86 7.28
N VAL A 48 -11.88 -30.14 6.33
CA VAL A 48 -10.42 -30.13 6.10
C VAL A 48 -9.82 -28.90 6.79
N PRO A 49 -8.90 -29.04 7.76
CA PRO A 49 -8.28 -27.90 8.41
C PRO A 49 -7.34 -27.16 7.45
N MET A 50 -7.28 -25.84 7.57
CA MET A 50 -6.33 -24.99 6.84
C MET A 50 -5.12 -24.69 7.74
N SER A 51 -4.38 -25.73 8.10
CA SER A 51 -3.21 -25.64 9.00
C SER A 51 -1.95 -25.30 8.20
N TRP A 52 -1.93 -24.11 7.60
CA TRP A 52 -0.90 -23.64 6.67
C TRP A 52 0.25 -22.88 7.36
N GLY A 53 0.18 -22.71 8.66
CA GLY A 53 1.23 -22.02 9.43
C GLY A 53 2.57 -22.73 9.38
N ARG A 54 3.66 -21.97 9.34
CA ARG A 54 5.04 -22.49 9.25
C ARG A 54 5.41 -23.40 10.42
N PHE A 55 4.83 -23.16 11.59
CA PHE A 55 5.07 -23.91 12.81
C PHE A 55 3.82 -24.67 13.30
N GLY A 56 2.92 -25.02 12.39
CA GLY A 56 1.73 -25.82 12.70
C GLY A 56 0.56 -25.00 13.26
N GLY A 57 0.29 -23.83 12.77
CA GLY A 57 -0.89 -23.04 13.15
C GLY A 57 -1.93 -22.98 12.03
N ASP A 58 -3.19 -22.80 12.43
CA ASP A 58 -4.29 -22.64 11.49
C ASP A 58 -4.35 -21.23 10.90
N CYS A 59 -4.92 -21.12 9.70
CA CYS A 59 -5.25 -19.84 9.09
C CYS A 59 -6.32 -19.12 9.91
N ALA A 60 -6.05 -17.87 10.31
CA ALA A 60 -7.00 -17.03 11.02
C ALA A 60 -7.69 -16.07 10.04
N PHE A 61 -9.03 -16.09 10.01
CA PHE A 61 -9.84 -15.25 9.13
C PHE A 61 -10.60 -14.21 9.93
N ARG A 62 -10.58 -12.95 9.44
CA ARG A 62 -11.36 -11.86 10.05
C ARG A 62 -11.85 -10.88 9.01
N GLN A 63 -13.05 -10.32 9.22
CA GLN A 63 -13.55 -9.22 8.41
C GLN A 63 -12.66 -8.00 8.60
N SER A 64 -12.28 -7.39 7.52
CA SER A 64 -11.37 -6.25 7.50
C SER A 64 -11.78 -5.26 6.41
N ARG A 65 -11.33 -4.03 6.58
CA ARG A 65 -11.61 -2.95 5.64
C ARG A 65 -10.33 -2.15 5.37
N ILE A 66 -10.10 -1.80 4.13
CA ILE A 66 -9.02 -0.90 3.73
C ILE A 66 -9.59 0.31 3.01
N LYS A 67 -9.08 1.51 3.31
CA LYS A 67 -9.38 2.73 2.55
C LYS A 67 -8.32 2.91 1.48
N ILE A 68 -8.74 2.98 0.21
CA ILE A 68 -7.89 3.25 -0.95
C ILE A 68 -8.44 4.48 -1.64
N ALA A 69 -7.67 5.56 -1.63
CA ALA A 69 -8.14 6.90 -1.97
C ALA A 69 -9.41 7.26 -1.14
N GLU A 70 -10.54 7.58 -1.81
CA GLU A 70 -11.79 7.92 -1.13
C GLU A 70 -12.74 6.73 -0.95
N ARG A 71 -12.36 5.51 -1.36
CA ARG A 71 -13.21 4.31 -1.31
C ARG A 71 -12.79 3.36 -0.23
N TYR A 72 -13.77 2.70 0.38
CA TYR A 72 -13.57 1.60 1.32
C TYR A 72 -13.79 0.26 0.63
N PHE A 73 -12.89 -0.66 0.87
CA PHE A 73 -12.96 -2.05 0.37
C PHE A 73 -13.04 -3.00 1.54
N ASP A 74 -14.16 -3.73 1.63
CA ASP A 74 -14.34 -4.80 2.60
C ASP A 74 -13.77 -6.10 2.03
N TYR A 75 -13.05 -6.85 2.86
CA TYR A 75 -12.44 -8.13 2.49
C TYR A 75 -12.30 -9.03 3.72
N THR A 76 -12.15 -10.33 3.49
CA THR A 76 -11.83 -11.27 4.56
C THR A 76 -10.32 -11.46 4.63
N ARG A 77 -9.67 -10.79 5.58
CA ARG A 77 -8.23 -10.93 5.80
C ARG A 77 -7.94 -12.36 6.29
N CYS A 78 -6.92 -12.97 5.72
CA CYS A 78 -6.35 -14.23 6.16
C CYS A 78 -4.95 -13.97 6.74
N ASP A 79 -4.73 -14.34 7.99
CA ASP A 79 -3.43 -14.32 8.64
C ASP A 79 -2.94 -15.76 8.79
N ILE A 80 -1.78 -16.08 8.21
CA ILE A 80 -1.15 -17.40 8.24
C ILE A 80 0.13 -17.29 9.08
N PRO A 81 0.23 -18.00 10.21
CA PRO A 81 1.40 -17.89 11.09
C PRO A 81 2.72 -18.16 10.35
N GLY A 82 3.65 -17.21 10.38
CA GLY A 82 4.96 -17.32 9.72
C GLY A 82 4.96 -17.15 8.20
N ARG A 83 3.85 -16.75 7.59
CA ARG A 83 3.75 -16.48 6.14
C ARG A 83 3.01 -15.17 5.88
N THR A 84 3.25 -14.60 4.70
CA THR A 84 2.56 -13.39 4.25
C THR A 84 1.61 -13.71 3.11
N VAL A 85 0.39 -13.21 3.17
CA VAL A 85 -0.55 -13.25 2.04
C VAL A 85 -0.48 -11.92 1.29
N VAL A 86 -0.28 -12.00 -0.03
CA VAL A 86 -0.15 -10.85 -0.92
C VAL A 86 -1.32 -10.81 -1.89
N ASP A 87 -2.12 -9.75 -1.82
CA ASP A 87 -3.20 -9.49 -2.79
C ASP A 87 -2.76 -8.43 -3.80
N THR A 88 -2.40 -8.87 -5.00
CA THR A 88 -1.90 -7.98 -6.04
C THR A 88 -2.95 -7.00 -6.57
N LEU A 89 -4.26 -7.29 -6.41
CA LEU A 89 -5.33 -6.33 -6.74
C LEU A 89 -5.28 -5.12 -5.79
N LEU A 90 -5.12 -5.35 -4.49
CA LEU A 90 -5.02 -4.27 -3.51
C LEU A 90 -3.73 -3.45 -3.72
N LEU A 91 -2.61 -4.12 -4.01
CA LEU A 91 -1.35 -3.44 -4.31
C LEU A 91 -1.46 -2.56 -5.56
N LEU A 92 -2.12 -3.07 -6.60
CA LEU A 92 -2.34 -2.34 -7.85
C LEU A 92 -3.19 -1.09 -7.63
N GLN A 93 -4.25 -1.19 -6.86
CA GLN A 93 -5.10 -0.05 -6.50
C GLN A 93 -4.34 0.98 -5.66
N LEU A 94 -3.49 0.55 -4.72
CA LEU A 94 -2.64 1.44 -3.94
C LEU A 94 -1.58 2.15 -4.80
N TYR A 95 -1.01 1.45 -5.77
CA TYR A 95 -0.08 2.03 -6.75
C TYR A 95 -0.76 3.13 -7.57
N ASP A 96 -1.96 2.87 -8.06
CA ASP A 96 -2.68 3.77 -8.99
C ASP A 96 -3.23 5.04 -8.30
N ILE A 97 -3.27 5.13 -6.96
CA ILE A 97 -3.58 6.38 -6.26
C ILE A 97 -2.68 7.53 -6.74
N SER A 98 -1.40 7.23 -6.99
CA SER A 98 -0.40 8.21 -7.40
C SER A 98 -0.21 8.27 -8.91
N ALA A 99 -0.29 7.13 -9.59
CA ALA A 99 -0.05 7.00 -11.01
C ALA A 99 -1.25 7.52 -11.83
N ARG A 100 -2.47 7.12 -11.45
CA ARG A 100 -3.72 7.44 -12.15
C ARG A 100 -3.70 7.08 -13.64
N GLU A 101 -3.11 5.95 -13.96
CA GLU A 101 -2.84 5.50 -15.33
C GLU A 101 -3.72 4.31 -15.75
N LEU A 102 -4.37 3.66 -14.76
CA LEU A 102 -5.09 2.41 -15.01
C LEU A 102 -6.59 2.66 -15.26
N SER A 103 -7.08 2.16 -16.39
CA SER A 103 -8.51 2.16 -16.72
C SER A 103 -9.30 1.07 -16.00
N SER A 104 -8.61 -0.02 -15.59
CA SER A 104 -9.17 -1.18 -14.90
C SER A 104 -8.10 -1.87 -14.06
N TYR A 105 -8.52 -2.44 -12.92
CA TYR A 105 -7.65 -3.21 -12.02
C TYR A 105 -7.70 -4.72 -12.25
N SER A 106 -8.20 -5.18 -13.40
CA SER A 106 -8.11 -6.59 -13.76
C SER A 106 -6.66 -6.99 -14.02
N LEU A 107 -6.31 -8.25 -13.71
CA LEU A 107 -4.96 -8.77 -13.93
C LEU A 107 -4.50 -8.59 -15.38
N LYS A 108 -5.39 -8.86 -16.33
CA LYS A 108 -5.15 -8.67 -17.76
C LYS A 108 -4.78 -7.23 -18.11
N ASN A 109 -5.54 -6.24 -17.60
CA ASN A 109 -5.26 -4.84 -17.87
C ASN A 109 -3.92 -4.41 -17.25
N ALA A 110 -3.62 -4.89 -16.05
CA ALA A 110 -2.34 -4.65 -15.39
C ALA A 110 -1.17 -5.25 -16.18
N ALA A 111 -1.31 -6.51 -16.65
CA ALA A 111 -0.28 -7.17 -17.43
C ALA A 111 0.04 -6.42 -18.74
N LEU A 112 -0.99 -5.92 -19.42
CA LEU A 112 -0.81 -5.09 -20.63
C LEU A 112 -0.16 -3.73 -20.29
N HIS A 113 -0.61 -3.07 -19.24
CA HIS A 113 -0.08 -1.77 -18.81
C HIS A 113 1.41 -1.83 -18.47
N PHE A 114 1.82 -2.85 -17.72
CA PHE A 114 3.22 -3.04 -17.33
C PHE A 114 4.08 -3.75 -18.39
N GLY A 115 3.47 -4.19 -19.51
CA GLY A 115 4.18 -4.87 -20.60
C GLY A 115 4.60 -6.31 -20.30
N PHE A 116 3.94 -6.98 -19.35
CA PHE A 116 4.19 -8.40 -19.02
C PHE A 116 3.69 -9.34 -20.10
N SER A 117 2.62 -8.95 -20.80
CA SER A 117 2.02 -9.70 -21.89
C SER A 117 1.61 -8.76 -23.03
N LYS A 118 1.69 -9.28 -24.28
CA LYS A 118 1.10 -8.60 -25.42
C LYS A 118 -0.33 -9.12 -25.67
N PRO A 119 -1.20 -8.31 -26.31
CA PRO A 119 -2.58 -8.71 -26.56
C PRO A 119 -2.73 -10.06 -27.25
N ASP A 120 -1.84 -10.39 -28.19
CA ASP A 120 -1.91 -11.57 -29.05
C ASP A 120 -1.16 -12.79 -28.47
N GLU A 121 -0.39 -12.62 -27.40
CA GLU A 121 0.41 -13.69 -26.79
C GLU A 121 -0.31 -14.40 -25.64
N ARG A 122 -1.34 -13.78 -25.07
CA ARG A 122 -2.05 -14.27 -23.89
C ARG A 122 -3.25 -15.15 -24.26
N THR A 123 -3.37 -16.29 -23.59
CA THR A 123 -4.57 -17.10 -23.67
C THR A 123 -5.73 -16.41 -22.93
N TYR A 124 -6.89 -16.30 -23.57
CA TYR A 124 -8.06 -15.68 -22.98
C TYR A 124 -9.27 -16.62 -22.98
N ILE A 125 -9.85 -16.83 -21.80
CA ILE A 125 -11.09 -17.58 -21.64
C ILE A 125 -12.10 -16.66 -20.94
N GLN A 126 -13.29 -16.52 -21.50
CA GLN A 126 -14.38 -15.79 -20.83
C GLN A 126 -14.81 -16.56 -19.58
N GLY A 127 -15.08 -15.83 -18.46
CA GLY A 127 -15.36 -16.43 -17.17
C GLY A 127 -16.51 -17.46 -17.19
N ASN A 128 -17.55 -17.21 -17.98
CA ASN A 128 -18.68 -18.14 -18.17
C ASN A 128 -18.35 -19.40 -18.98
N LYS A 129 -17.21 -19.42 -19.69
CA LYS A 129 -16.74 -20.57 -20.50
C LYS A 129 -15.66 -21.39 -19.83
N ILE A 130 -15.16 -20.98 -18.66
CA ILE A 130 -14.06 -21.67 -17.96
C ILE A 130 -14.39 -23.15 -17.74
N GLN A 131 -15.62 -23.47 -17.32
CA GLN A 131 -16.04 -24.85 -17.07
C GLN A 131 -16.09 -25.69 -18.35
N ASP A 132 -16.47 -25.09 -19.47
CA ASP A 132 -16.52 -25.76 -20.76
C ASP A 132 -15.11 -26.10 -21.25
N PHE A 133 -14.20 -25.14 -21.21
CA PHE A 133 -12.79 -25.39 -21.55
C PHE A 133 -12.13 -26.40 -20.64
N PHE A 134 -12.40 -26.37 -19.33
CA PHE A 134 -11.91 -27.39 -18.41
C PHE A 134 -12.31 -28.82 -18.81
N LYS A 135 -13.52 -29.01 -19.41
CA LYS A 135 -14.01 -30.30 -19.84
C LYS A 135 -13.55 -30.70 -21.25
N SER A 136 -13.56 -29.77 -22.18
CA SER A 136 -13.39 -30.00 -23.60
C SER A 136 -11.98 -29.73 -24.13
N ASP A 137 -11.24 -28.75 -23.53
CA ASP A 137 -9.92 -28.33 -23.97
C ASP A 137 -9.02 -27.99 -22.77
N ARG A 138 -8.51 -29.02 -22.13
CA ARG A 138 -7.66 -28.90 -20.93
C ARG A 138 -6.32 -28.23 -21.22
N GLU A 139 -5.82 -28.30 -22.43
CA GLU A 139 -4.51 -27.68 -22.80
C GLU A 139 -4.65 -26.16 -22.84
N THR A 140 -5.66 -25.65 -23.53
CA THR A 140 -5.96 -24.22 -23.52
C THR A 140 -6.30 -23.71 -22.13
N PHE A 141 -7.06 -24.49 -21.34
CA PHE A 141 -7.36 -24.14 -19.95
C PHE A 141 -6.09 -24.07 -19.07
N ARG A 142 -5.19 -25.05 -19.22
CA ARG A 142 -3.92 -25.06 -18.50
C ARG A 142 -3.05 -23.85 -18.87
N LYS A 143 -2.94 -23.53 -20.15
CA LYS A 143 -2.21 -22.36 -20.62
C LYS A 143 -2.77 -21.07 -20.04
N TYR A 144 -4.09 -20.92 -20.03
CA TYR A 144 -4.77 -19.78 -19.40
C TYR A 144 -4.39 -19.63 -17.91
N LEU A 145 -4.43 -20.71 -17.13
CA LEU A 145 -4.04 -20.68 -15.72
C LEU A 145 -2.57 -20.33 -15.51
N LEU A 146 -1.66 -20.85 -16.36
CA LEU A 146 -0.25 -20.54 -16.27
C LEU A 146 0.04 -19.07 -16.61
N ASP A 147 -0.69 -18.49 -17.57
CA ASP A 147 -0.60 -17.07 -17.88
C ASP A 147 -1.06 -16.23 -16.67
N ASP A 148 -2.19 -16.57 -16.02
CA ASP A 148 -2.69 -15.87 -14.83
C ASP A 148 -1.68 -15.95 -13.65
N ILE A 149 -1.07 -17.11 -13.41
CA ILE A 149 -0.06 -17.30 -12.35
C ILE A 149 1.19 -16.47 -12.64
N ARG A 150 1.70 -16.52 -13.88
CA ARG A 150 2.88 -15.76 -14.30
C ARG A 150 2.65 -14.25 -14.14
N GLU A 151 1.54 -13.73 -14.66
CA GLU A 151 1.20 -12.32 -14.58
C GLU A 151 0.99 -11.84 -13.14
N THR A 152 0.40 -12.68 -12.29
CA THR A 152 0.26 -12.39 -10.85
C THR A 152 1.63 -12.27 -10.19
N ARG A 153 2.55 -13.17 -10.51
CA ARG A 153 3.93 -13.14 -10.00
C ARG A 153 4.68 -11.91 -10.48
N GLU A 154 4.65 -11.61 -11.77
CA GLU A 154 5.31 -10.44 -12.36
C GLU A 154 4.77 -9.12 -11.75
N LEU A 155 3.44 -9.08 -11.48
CA LEU A 155 2.82 -7.94 -10.82
C LEU A 155 3.26 -7.81 -9.36
N ALA A 156 3.38 -8.92 -8.63
CA ALA A 156 3.92 -8.93 -7.28
C ALA A 156 5.38 -8.46 -7.26
N ASP A 157 6.22 -9.00 -8.13
CA ASP A 157 7.65 -8.61 -8.27
C ASP A 157 7.81 -7.12 -8.61
N ARG A 158 6.87 -6.54 -9.35
CA ARG A 158 6.86 -5.12 -9.70
C ARG A 158 6.46 -4.21 -8.53
N LEU A 159 5.50 -4.61 -7.70
CA LEU A 159 4.89 -3.76 -6.69
C LEU A 159 5.46 -3.95 -5.28
N LEU A 160 5.93 -5.16 -4.93
CA LEU A 160 6.43 -5.48 -3.59
C LEU A 160 7.71 -4.76 -3.16
N PRO A 161 8.67 -4.37 -4.02
CA PRO A 161 9.91 -3.73 -3.58
C PRO A 161 9.70 -2.51 -2.66
N THR A 162 8.65 -1.72 -2.91
CA THR A 162 8.31 -0.58 -2.04
C THR A 162 7.90 -1.02 -0.64
N TYR A 163 7.19 -2.14 -0.51
CA TYR A 163 6.75 -2.68 0.79
C TYR A 163 7.89 -3.40 1.52
N PHE A 164 8.78 -4.07 0.82
CA PHE A 164 10.02 -4.60 1.43
C PHE A 164 10.88 -3.47 2.00
N ALA A 165 10.99 -2.34 1.31
CA ALA A 165 11.66 -1.17 1.86
C ALA A 165 10.94 -0.62 3.11
N GLN A 166 9.61 -0.68 3.18
CA GLN A 166 8.84 -0.27 4.35
C GLN A 166 9.10 -1.18 5.56
N VAL A 167 9.07 -2.50 5.38
CA VAL A 167 9.32 -3.46 6.47
C VAL A 167 10.68 -3.25 7.14
N GLN A 168 11.68 -2.80 6.39
CA GLN A 168 13.00 -2.49 6.95
C GLN A 168 13.01 -1.25 7.85
N ASN A 169 11.97 -0.43 7.80
CA ASN A 169 11.90 0.87 8.50
C ASN A 169 10.71 0.98 9.47
N PHE A 170 9.80 0.00 9.47
CA PHE A 170 8.65 -0.02 10.36
C PHE A 170 8.61 -1.30 11.18
N PRO A 171 8.20 -1.24 12.44
CA PRO A 171 7.98 -2.43 13.28
C PRO A 171 6.64 -3.11 12.90
N LEU A 172 6.45 -3.42 11.63
CA LEU A 172 5.26 -4.04 11.06
C LEU A 172 5.66 -5.22 10.17
N THR A 173 4.80 -6.22 10.09
CA THR A 173 4.97 -7.30 9.13
C THR A 173 4.73 -6.80 7.69
N LEU A 174 5.24 -7.54 6.69
CA LEU A 174 5.02 -7.21 5.27
C LEU A 174 3.52 -7.08 4.96
N GLN A 175 2.70 -8.01 5.44
CA GLN A 175 1.26 -7.99 5.26
C GLN A 175 0.61 -6.73 5.88
N GLU A 176 1.07 -6.31 7.05
CA GLU A 176 0.59 -5.07 7.67
C GLU A 176 1.05 -3.82 6.92
N CYS A 177 2.27 -3.80 6.41
CA CYS A 177 2.75 -2.72 5.56
C CYS A 177 1.90 -2.54 4.30
N MET A 178 1.35 -3.62 3.74
CA MET A 178 0.43 -3.57 2.60
C MET A 178 -0.99 -3.16 2.99
N LEU A 179 -1.51 -3.68 4.10
CA LEU A 179 -2.92 -3.59 4.46
C LEU A 179 -3.28 -2.45 5.42
N ARG A 180 -2.29 -1.85 6.09
CA ARG A 180 -2.52 -0.75 7.04
C ARG A 180 -2.39 0.61 6.36
N GLY A 181 -3.28 1.52 6.74
CA GLY A 181 -3.17 2.92 6.34
C GLY A 181 -1.91 3.59 6.88
N THR A 182 -1.51 4.69 6.24
CA THR A 182 -0.28 5.43 6.57
C THR A 182 -0.26 5.96 8.00
N GLY A 183 -1.43 6.30 8.58
CA GLY A 183 -1.52 6.74 9.98
C GLY A 183 -1.04 5.67 10.97
N VAL A 184 -1.39 4.39 10.75
CA VAL A 184 -0.92 3.29 11.60
C VAL A 184 0.58 3.09 11.45
N LYS A 185 1.13 3.27 10.26
CA LYS A 185 2.59 3.17 10.02
C LYS A 185 3.35 4.26 10.77
N VAL A 186 2.87 5.50 10.72
CA VAL A 186 3.45 6.60 11.50
C VAL A 186 3.34 6.31 13.01
N GLU A 187 2.16 5.88 13.48
CA GLU A 187 1.95 5.55 14.89
C GLU A 187 2.90 4.43 15.35
N SER A 188 3.15 3.42 14.53
CA SER A 188 4.05 2.31 14.88
C SER A 188 5.48 2.77 15.19
N ILE A 189 5.99 3.80 14.50
CA ILE A 189 7.30 4.39 14.79
C ILE A 189 7.32 5.01 16.18
N PHE A 190 6.29 5.79 16.53
CA PHE A 190 6.21 6.37 17.88
C PHE A 190 6.14 5.29 18.94
N LEU A 191 5.30 4.28 18.74
CA LEU A 191 5.14 3.17 19.69
C LEU A 191 6.46 2.43 19.90
N GLU A 192 7.23 2.18 18.86
CA GLU A 192 8.55 1.55 18.95
C GLU A 192 9.53 2.40 19.77
N LYS A 193 9.64 3.70 19.46
CA LYS A 193 10.54 4.62 20.18
C LYS A 193 10.18 4.74 21.66
N TYR A 194 8.87 4.87 21.96
CA TYR A 194 8.39 4.93 23.34
C TYR A 194 8.61 3.60 24.09
N TYR A 195 8.43 2.46 23.41
CA TYR A 195 8.71 1.14 23.97
C TYR A 195 10.19 0.98 24.34
N HIS A 196 11.11 1.31 23.43
CA HIS A 196 12.54 1.22 23.68
C HIS A 196 13.01 2.21 24.76
N ALA A 197 12.42 3.38 24.83
CA ALA A 197 12.68 4.36 25.88
C ALA A 197 12.03 4.01 27.23
N LYS A 198 11.22 2.92 27.29
CA LYS A 198 10.41 2.55 28.47
C LYS A 198 9.53 3.73 28.97
N ALA A 199 9.10 4.56 28.06
CA ALA A 199 8.29 5.74 28.33
C ALA A 199 6.79 5.39 28.37
N LYS A 200 6.04 6.14 29.18
CA LYS A 200 4.57 6.02 29.22
C LYS A 200 3.97 6.50 27.91
N LEU A 201 3.00 5.76 27.38
CA LEU A 201 2.21 6.20 26.23
C LEU A 201 1.16 7.21 26.66
N PRO A 202 0.94 8.28 25.89
CA PRO A 202 -0.16 9.19 26.16
C PRO A 202 -1.51 8.52 25.93
N TYR A 203 -2.54 9.00 26.63
CA TYR A 203 -3.91 8.55 26.38
C TYR A 203 -4.40 9.08 25.03
N LEU A 204 -5.29 8.31 24.40
CA LEU A 204 -6.01 8.78 23.20
C LEU A 204 -6.84 10.03 23.59
N SER A 205 -6.56 11.14 22.93
CA SER A 205 -7.37 12.35 23.09
C SER A 205 -8.63 12.22 22.24
N GLN A 206 -9.80 12.45 22.84
CA GLN A 206 -11.06 12.50 22.09
C GLN A 206 -11.37 13.89 21.52
N ALA A 207 -10.60 14.91 21.88
CA ALA A 207 -10.84 16.28 21.44
C ALA A 207 -10.33 16.49 20.01
N GLN A 208 -11.25 16.59 19.08
CA GLN A 208 -10.97 16.99 17.72
C GLN A 208 -11.39 18.43 17.50
N ASN A 209 -10.42 19.26 17.14
CA ASN A 209 -10.71 20.53 16.52
C ASN A 209 -10.73 20.35 15.00
N PHE A 210 -11.56 21.09 14.32
CA PHE A 210 -11.56 21.17 12.87
C PHE A 210 -10.18 21.68 12.42
N VAL A 211 -9.58 21.00 11.44
CA VAL A 211 -8.35 21.45 10.77
C VAL A 211 -8.78 22.09 9.46
N SER A 212 -8.44 23.36 9.26
CA SER A 212 -8.71 24.05 8.01
C SER A 212 -7.84 23.43 6.90
N GLY A 213 -8.44 23.15 5.73
CA GLY A 213 -7.75 22.56 4.58
C GLY A 213 -6.68 23.47 3.97
N GLY A 214 -5.90 22.95 3.02
CA GLY A 214 -5.01 23.72 2.18
C GLY A 214 -5.76 24.67 1.23
N LEU A 215 -5.04 25.62 0.61
CA LEU A 215 -5.58 26.49 -0.43
C LEU A 215 -5.90 25.64 -1.68
N SER A 216 -7.15 25.74 -2.15
CA SER A 216 -7.60 25.12 -3.39
C SER A 216 -8.60 26.05 -4.05
N GLU A 217 -8.12 26.83 -5.00
CA GLU A 217 -8.95 27.84 -5.69
C GLU A 217 -8.72 27.76 -7.20
N SER A 218 -9.77 28.09 -7.97
CA SER A 218 -9.71 28.27 -9.41
C SER A 218 -10.11 29.71 -9.75
N PHE A 219 -9.13 30.48 -10.26
CA PHE A 219 -9.34 31.91 -10.55
C PHE A 219 -9.96 32.15 -11.91
N LYS A 220 -9.78 31.23 -12.87
CA LYS A 220 -10.28 31.35 -14.25
C LYS A 220 -10.73 29.98 -14.77
N SER A 221 -11.80 29.97 -15.54
CA SER A 221 -12.29 28.79 -16.24
C SER A 221 -12.14 28.98 -17.76
N GLY A 222 -11.75 27.94 -18.48
CA GLY A 222 -11.60 27.98 -19.93
C GLY A 222 -10.49 27.07 -20.45
N VAL A 223 -10.15 27.26 -21.73
CA VAL A 223 -9.04 26.59 -22.39
C VAL A 223 -7.87 27.55 -22.52
N PHE A 224 -6.77 27.24 -21.90
CA PHE A 224 -5.58 28.07 -21.88
C PHE A 224 -4.44 27.40 -22.65
N LYS A 225 -3.66 28.19 -23.41
CA LYS A 225 -2.45 27.74 -24.11
C LYS A 225 -1.23 28.26 -23.37
N ASN A 226 -0.08 27.59 -23.54
CA ASN A 226 1.21 27.96 -22.94
C ASN A 226 1.16 28.08 -21.41
N VAL A 227 0.53 27.12 -20.75
CA VAL A 227 0.41 27.06 -19.30
C VAL A 227 1.73 26.60 -18.69
N LEU A 228 2.24 27.36 -17.72
CA LEU A 228 3.37 26.95 -16.86
C LEU A 228 2.83 26.41 -15.56
N HIS A 229 3.29 25.21 -15.18
CA HIS A 229 2.92 24.56 -13.94
C HIS A 229 4.06 24.68 -12.93
N TYR A 230 3.79 25.30 -11.78
CA TYR A 230 4.72 25.42 -10.66
C TYR A 230 4.23 24.59 -9.48
N ASP A 231 5.16 23.85 -8.86
CA ASP A 231 4.89 23.04 -7.67
C ASP A 231 5.94 23.32 -6.59
N VAL A 232 5.49 23.43 -5.34
CA VAL A 232 6.38 23.59 -4.20
C VAL A 232 6.84 22.22 -3.70
N ALA A 233 8.08 21.90 -3.97
CA ALA A 233 8.66 20.62 -3.61
C ALA A 233 8.57 20.33 -2.11
N SER A 234 7.75 19.32 -1.73
CA SER A 234 7.61 18.87 -0.34
C SER A 234 7.14 19.98 0.64
N LEU A 235 6.13 20.76 0.27
CA LEU A 235 5.65 21.91 1.05
C LEU A 235 5.42 21.58 2.53
N TYR A 236 4.50 20.65 2.84
CA TYR A 236 4.20 20.30 4.24
C TYR A 236 5.38 19.70 5.02
N PRO A 237 6.15 18.75 4.48
CA PRO A 237 7.35 18.26 5.16
C PRO A 237 8.37 19.36 5.48
N SER A 238 8.56 20.31 4.57
CA SER A 238 9.47 21.46 4.79
C SER A 238 8.94 22.40 5.86
N LEU A 239 7.64 22.66 5.87
CA LEU A 239 6.98 23.47 6.90
C LEU A 239 7.06 22.84 8.28
N MET A 240 6.78 21.54 8.40
CA MET A 240 6.89 20.80 9.67
C MET A 240 8.29 20.93 10.26
N LEU A 241 9.32 20.79 9.43
CA LEU A 241 10.72 20.93 9.87
C LEU A 241 11.09 22.39 10.19
N ALA A 242 10.58 23.37 9.43
CA ALA A 242 10.83 24.79 9.68
C ALA A 242 10.15 25.28 10.97
N ILE A 243 8.93 24.84 11.24
CA ILE A 243 8.20 25.11 12.48
C ILE A 243 8.91 24.41 13.66
N GLY A 244 9.43 23.20 13.45
CA GLY A 244 10.23 22.48 14.43
C GLY A 244 9.50 22.07 15.71
N LYS A 245 8.16 22.11 15.72
CA LYS A 245 7.31 21.73 16.86
C LYS A 245 6.95 20.25 16.81
N CYS A 246 6.91 19.62 17.97
CA CYS A 246 6.37 18.28 18.14
C CYS A 246 4.92 18.35 18.61
N PRO A 247 4.10 17.30 18.33
CA PRO A 247 2.78 17.17 18.91
C PRO A 247 2.82 17.32 20.44
N LYS A 248 1.79 17.90 21.01
CA LYS A 248 1.71 18.20 22.45
C LYS A 248 1.94 16.96 23.34
N ASN A 249 1.54 15.78 22.87
CA ASN A 249 1.68 14.52 23.59
C ASN A 249 3.01 13.79 23.28
N ASP A 250 3.84 14.31 22.41
CA ASP A 250 5.12 13.71 22.04
C ASP A 250 6.26 14.18 22.95
N PHE A 251 6.34 13.62 24.15
CA PHE A 251 7.31 13.98 25.17
C PHE A 251 8.76 13.62 24.78
N LEU A 252 8.96 12.62 23.92
CA LEU A 252 10.27 12.18 23.45
C LEU A 252 10.74 12.94 22.18
N LYS A 253 9.92 13.84 21.65
CA LYS A 253 10.21 14.63 20.43
C LYS A 253 10.47 13.77 19.19
N VAL A 254 9.85 12.60 19.13
CA VAL A 254 9.99 11.62 18.03
C VAL A 254 9.60 12.23 16.70
N PHE A 255 8.54 13.08 16.68
CA PHE A 255 7.97 13.62 15.45
C PHE A 255 9.01 14.34 14.57
N VAL A 256 9.70 15.31 15.12
CA VAL A 256 10.65 16.13 14.35
C VAL A 256 11.93 15.35 14.04
N GLU A 257 12.41 14.54 14.99
CA GLU A 257 13.66 13.76 14.80
C GLU A 257 13.49 12.69 13.72
N GLU A 258 12.38 11.95 13.74
CA GLU A 258 12.10 10.94 12.71
C GLU A 258 11.85 11.58 11.33
N LEU A 259 11.16 12.73 11.31
CA LEU A 259 10.95 13.45 10.05
C LEU A 259 12.27 13.92 9.41
N LYS A 260 13.23 14.40 10.23
CA LYS A 260 14.59 14.76 9.79
C LYS A 260 15.32 13.53 9.23
N SER A 261 15.31 12.43 9.97
CA SER A 261 15.98 11.18 9.60
C SER A 261 15.43 10.62 8.29
N LEU A 262 14.11 10.52 8.18
CA LEU A 262 13.44 10.03 6.97
C LEU A 262 13.70 10.92 5.75
N ARG A 263 13.74 12.25 5.95
CA ARG A 263 14.10 13.18 4.87
C ARG A 263 15.54 12.99 4.43
N ALA A 264 16.48 12.80 5.36
CA ALA A 264 17.89 12.54 5.04
C ALA A 264 18.04 11.23 4.25
N TYR A 265 17.42 10.13 4.70
CA TYR A 265 17.40 8.85 3.97
C TYR A 265 16.81 9.00 2.57
N ARG A 266 15.68 9.70 2.44
CA ARG A 266 15.08 9.93 1.12
C ARG A 266 16.02 10.67 0.17
N LEU A 267 16.69 11.73 0.62
CA LEU A 267 17.60 12.50 -0.20
C LEU A 267 18.80 11.66 -0.64
N GLU A 268 19.33 10.85 0.27
CA GLU A 268 20.44 9.95 -0.01
C GLU A 268 20.06 8.89 -1.05
N TYR A 269 18.95 8.18 -0.87
CA TYR A 269 18.50 7.19 -1.87
C TYR A 269 18.12 7.83 -3.21
N LYS A 270 17.63 9.06 -3.21
CA LYS A 270 17.39 9.81 -4.45
C LYS A 270 18.70 10.15 -5.17
N ARG A 271 19.76 10.47 -4.44
CA ARG A 271 21.11 10.68 -4.98
C ARG A 271 21.68 9.38 -5.55
N LEU A 272 21.67 8.29 -4.77
CA LEU A 272 22.15 6.98 -5.20
C LEU A 272 21.44 6.46 -6.45
N ALA A 273 20.10 6.66 -6.56
CA ALA A 273 19.33 6.30 -7.74
C ALA A 273 19.73 7.08 -9.01
N ARG A 274 20.25 8.29 -8.86
CA ARG A 274 20.74 9.08 -10.00
C ARG A 274 22.15 8.70 -10.42
N GLU A 275 23.00 8.34 -9.46
CA GLU A 275 24.43 8.06 -9.68
C GLU A 275 24.68 6.64 -10.16
N THR A 276 23.85 5.66 -9.75
CA THR A 276 24.05 4.27 -10.16
C THR A 276 23.72 4.06 -11.62
N LYS A 277 24.56 3.25 -12.28
CA LYS A 277 24.35 2.75 -13.66
C LYS A 277 23.69 1.38 -13.68
N ASP A 278 23.68 0.67 -12.56
CA ASP A 278 23.04 -0.65 -12.43
C ASP A 278 21.50 -0.49 -12.40
N PRO A 279 20.76 -1.07 -13.35
CA PRO A 279 19.30 -0.97 -13.39
C PRO A 279 18.61 -1.55 -12.16
N ASN A 280 19.14 -2.63 -11.58
CA ASN A 280 18.55 -3.29 -10.40
C ASN A 280 18.73 -2.45 -9.16
N LEU A 281 19.93 -1.92 -8.92
CA LEU A 281 20.19 -0.99 -7.81
C LEU A 281 19.39 0.30 -7.98
N LYS A 282 19.25 0.79 -9.20
CA LYS A 282 18.42 1.97 -9.48
C LYS A 282 16.95 1.74 -9.13
N ALA A 283 16.41 0.57 -9.48
CA ALA A 283 15.05 0.19 -9.14
C ALA A 283 14.88 0.08 -7.62
N GLU A 284 15.81 -0.55 -6.91
CA GLU A 284 15.82 -0.66 -5.45
C GLU A 284 15.86 0.71 -4.78
N TYR A 285 16.80 1.58 -5.16
CA TYR A 285 16.92 2.93 -4.58
C TYR A 285 15.69 3.79 -4.86
N ASN A 286 15.07 3.66 -6.02
CA ASN A 286 13.81 4.31 -6.34
C ASN A 286 12.64 3.79 -5.49
N ALA A 287 12.55 2.48 -5.25
CA ALA A 287 11.56 1.91 -4.34
C ALA A 287 11.73 2.46 -2.91
N ARG A 288 12.96 2.50 -2.40
CA ARG A 288 13.28 3.05 -1.07
C ARG A 288 12.91 4.52 -0.95
N GLN A 289 13.38 5.38 -1.88
CA GLN A 289 13.07 6.82 -1.81
C GLN A 289 11.58 7.11 -1.96
N SER A 290 10.84 6.32 -2.75
CA SER A 290 9.39 6.44 -2.90
C SER A 290 8.66 6.04 -1.62
N SER A 291 9.09 4.97 -0.94
CA SER A 291 8.60 4.56 0.36
C SER A 291 8.75 5.68 1.40
N PHE A 292 9.94 6.29 1.50
CA PHE A 292 10.17 7.41 2.41
C PHE A 292 9.34 8.65 2.05
N LYS A 293 9.13 8.94 0.76
CA LYS A 293 8.25 10.04 0.32
C LYS A 293 6.83 9.89 0.84
N ILE A 294 6.26 8.70 0.68
CA ILE A 294 4.89 8.39 1.14
C ILE A 294 4.81 8.59 2.65
N LEU A 295 5.78 8.05 3.38
CA LEU A 295 5.82 8.14 4.83
C LEU A 295 5.93 9.59 5.33
N ILE A 296 6.90 10.35 4.84
CA ILE A 296 7.12 11.75 5.22
C ILE A 296 5.85 12.58 5.00
N ASN A 297 5.17 12.38 3.86
CA ASN A 297 3.93 13.09 3.56
C ASN A 297 2.79 12.67 4.51
N SER A 298 2.83 11.45 5.06
CA SER A 298 1.82 10.93 5.97
C SER A 298 1.90 11.52 7.38
N PHE A 299 3.03 12.11 7.77
CA PHE A 299 3.18 12.75 9.09
C PHE A 299 2.20 13.90 9.30
N TYR A 300 1.97 14.72 8.28
CA TYR A 300 0.96 15.78 8.34
C TYR A 300 -0.45 15.20 8.53
N GLY A 301 -0.84 14.23 7.71
CA GLY A 301 -2.15 13.59 7.82
C GLY A 301 -2.36 12.89 9.18
N TYR A 302 -1.29 12.37 9.77
CA TYR A 302 -1.31 11.75 11.08
C TYR A 302 -1.65 12.77 12.19
N LEU A 303 -1.14 14.01 12.13
CA LEU A 303 -1.45 15.06 13.10
C LEU A 303 -2.95 15.35 13.20
N GLY A 304 -3.62 15.37 12.05
CA GLY A 304 -5.07 15.63 11.98
C GLY A 304 -5.95 14.39 12.19
N LEU A 305 -5.37 13.20 12.39
CA LEU A 305 -6.12 11.96 12.53
C LEU A 305 -6.70 11.83 13.94
N ALA A 306 -8.01 11.76 14.04
CA ALA A 306 -8.76 11.69 15.28
C ALA A 306 -8.40 10.54 16.20
N THR A 307 -8.00 9.42 15.60
CA THR A 307 -7.65 8.19 16.32
C THR A 307 -6.14 8.09 16.62
N ALA A 308 -5.36 9.12 16.25
CA ALA A 308 -3.92 9.14 16.49
C ALA A 308 -3.61 9.50 17.95
N ARG A 309 -2.80 8.69 18.60
CA ARG A 309 -2.36 8.89 20.00
C ARG A 309 -1.51 10.15 20.15
N PHE A 310 -0.68 10.45 19.15
CA PHE A 310 0.16 11.63 19.07
C PHE A 310 -0.39 12.68 18.08
N GLY A 311 -1.71 12.63 17.82
CA GLY A 311 -2.39 13.65 17.00
C GLY A 311 -2.38 15.03 17.67
N ASP A 312 -2.24 16.08 16.85
CA ASP A 312 -2.30 17.48 17.30
C ASP A 312 -2.92 18.33 16.19
N SER A 313 -4.23 18.53 16.26
CA SER A 313 -4.99 19.31 15.28
C SER A 313 -4.58 20.78 15.23
N LYS A 314 -4.11 21.36 16.35
CA LYS A 314 -3.63 22.75 16.38
C LYS A 314 -2.31 22.89 15.62
N LEU A 315 -1.40 21.94 15.80
CA LEU A 315 -0.16 21.91 15.03
C LEU A 315 -0.44 21.66 13.54
N ALA A 316 -1.38 20.78 13.21
CA ALA A 316 -1.80 20.56 11.84
C ALA A 316 -2.37 21.83 11.19
N ASP A 317 -3.20 22.58 11.92
CA ASP A 317 -3.77 23.86 11.44
C ASP A 317 -2.72 24.96 11.29
N GLU A 318 -1.74 25.04 12.18
CA GLU A 318 -0.59 25.95 12.06
C GLU A 318 0.20 25.68 10.77
N ILE A 319 0.44 24.40 10.44
CA ILE A 319 1.16 23.99 9.23
C ILE A 319 0.38 24.38 7.96
N THR A 320 -0.94 24.13 7.93
CA THR A 320 -1.76 24.48 6.76
C THR A 320 -1.92 25.99 6.60
N THR A 321 -2.07 26.71 7.70
CA THR A 321 -2.13 28.19 7.66
C THR A 321 -0.85 28.76 7.06
N LYS A 322 0.31 28.28 7.49
CA LYS A 322 1.59 28.70 6.93
C LYS A 322 1.73 28.32 5.44
N GLY A 323 1.23 27.15 5.05
CA GLY A 323 1.17 26.72 3.66
C GLY A 323 0.31 27.66 2.80
N ARG A 324 -0.87 28.04 3.27
CA ARG A 324 -1.74 29.01 2.60
C ARG A 324 -1.08 30.37 2.43
N GLU A 325 -0.42 30.90 3.48
CA GLU A 325 0.32 32.15 3.40
C GLU A 325 1.37 32.14 2.29
N ILE A 326 2.18 31.06 2.21
CA ILE A 326 3.22 30.92 1.17
C ILE A 326 2.59 30.90 -0.22
N LEU A 327 1.53 30.08 -0.42
CA LEU A 327 0.88 29.98 -1.72
C LEU A 327 0.22 31.30 -2.14
N THR A 328 -0.43 32.01 -1.21
CA THR A 328 -1.05 33.32 -1.48
C THR A 328 0.01 34.34 -1.88
N ASN A 329 1.17 34.36 -1.20
CA ASN A 329 2.27 35.26 -1.55
C ASN A 329 2.83 34.95 -2.94
N LEU A 330 3.04 33.66 -3.27
CA LEU A 330 3.47 33.23 -4.60
C LEU A 330 2.50 33.67 -5.71
N ILE A 331 1.18 33.47 -5.48
CA ILE A 331 0.15 33.91 -6.44
C ILE A 331 0.20 35.42 -6.63
N SER A 332 0.35 36.21 -5.55
CA SER A 332 0.50 37.65 -5.62
C SER A 332 1.73 38.07 -6.42
N ASP A 333 2.86 37.41 -6.21
CA ASP A 333 4.10 37.74 -6.89
C ASP A 333 4.05 37.37 -8.39
N PHE A 334 3.47 36.21 -8.74
CA PHE A 334 3.22 35.88 -10.16
C PHE A 334 2.26 36.85 -10.83
N SER A 335 1.21 37.28 -10.13
CA SER A 335 0.28 38.28 -10.66
C SER A 335 0.97 39.63 -10.96
N LYS A 336 1.94 40.05 -10.13
CA LYS A 336 2.75 41.26 -10.39
C LYS A 336 3.66 41.12 -11.63
N LEU A 337 4.05 39.88 -11.95
CA LEU A 337 4.85 39.54 -13.14
C LEU A 337 4.01 39.40 -14.41
N GLY A 338 2.69 39.54 -14.32
CA GLY A 338 1.79 39.46 -15.47
C GLY A 338 1.35 38.02 -15.79
N CYS A 339 1.48 37.09 -14.88
CA CYS A 339 1.08 35.68 -15.06
C CYS A 339 -0.34 35.42 -14.59
#